data_90b7cb1d395bfbd49b59ec1ab811187f
#
_entry.id   90b7cb1d395bfbd49b59ec1ab811187f
#
_cell.length_a   1.000
_cell.length_b   1.000
_cell.length_c   1.000
_cell.angle_alpha   90.00
_cell.angle_beta   90.00
_cell.angle_gamma   90.00
#
_symmetry.space_group_name_H-M   'P 1'
#
loop_
_entity.id
_entity.type
_entity.pdbx_description
1 polymer ?
#
loop_
_entity_poly.entity_id
_entity_poly.type
_entity_poly.pdbx_seq_one_letter_code
_entity_poly.pdbx_strand_id
1 'polypeptide(L)'
;MIGFTCGAFDLLHAGHVVMLKEARKNCDWLVVGLQTDPSIDRQDKNKPAQSVYERYVQLSGVKYVDEIIPYDTEQSLVDLLQSQEIDIRFIGEDYREREFTGSDLPIEVFYTSRQHS
;
A
#
# COMPACT_ATOMS: atom_id res chain seq x y z
N MET A 1 0.76 -7.65 -15.79
CA MET A 1 1.58 -7.60 -14.57
C MET A 1 0.82 -6.93 -13.45
N ILE A 2 0.65 -7.63 -12.35
CA ILE A 2 -0.13 -7.15 -11.21
C ILE A 2 0.81 -6.53 -10.18
N GLY A 3 0.58 -5.27 -9.85
CA GLY A 3 1.35 -4.55 -8.85
C GLY A 3 0.58 -4.39 -7.55
N PHE A 4 1.31 -4.20 -6.45
CA PHE A 4 0.74 -4.06 -5.12
C PHE A 4 1.45 -2.96 -4.34
N THR A 5 0.68 -2.16 -3.65
CA THR A 5 1.18 -1.25 -2.62
C THR A 5 0.20 -1.25 -1.46
N CYS A 6 0.65 -0.84 -0.27
CA CYS A 6 -0.22 -0.85 0.90
C CYS A 6 0.08 0.31 1.83
N GLY A 7 -0.87 0.64 2.66
CA GLY A 7 -0.76 1.67 3.68
C GLY A 7 -2.10 2.01 4.27
N ALA A 8 -2.11 2.94 5.22
CA ALA A 8 -3.34 3.43 5.82
C ALA A 8 -4.06 4.45 4.93
N PHE A 9 -3.32 5.19 4.14
CA PHE A 9 -3.84 6.24 3.24
C PHE A 9 -4.78 7.21 3.97
N ASP A 10 -4.37 7.59 5.17
CA ASP A 10 -5.15 8.49 6.00
C ASP A 10 -4.99 9.92 5.48
N LEU A 11 -6.11 10.66 5.41
CA LEU A 11 -6.11 12.04 4.93
C LEU A 11 -5.42 12.14 3.58
N LEU A 12 -5.94 11.42 2.61
CA LEU A 12 -5.36 11.32 1.26
C LEU A 12 -4.95 12.70 0.72
N HIS A 13 -3.72 12.79 0.26
CA HIS A 13 -3.17 14.05 -0.27
C HIS A 13 -2.38 13.80 -1.56
N ALA A 14 -1.84 14.90 -2.12
CA ALA A 14 -1.15 14.84 -3.41
C ALA A 14 0.00 13.83 -3.42
N GLY A 15 0.74 13.70 -2.31
CA GLY A 15 1.84 12.75 -2.22
C GLY A 15 1.39 11.31 -2.43
N HIS A 16 0.25 10.93 -1.84
CA HIS A 16 -0.33 9.62 -2.06
C HIS A 16 -0.66 9.40 -3.54
N VAL A 17 -1.28 10.40 -4.16
CA VAL A 17 -1.71 10.29 -5.57
C VAL A 17 -0.52 10.17 -6.50
N VAL A 18 0.54 10.94 -6.27
CA VAL A 18 1.75 10.89 -7.09
C VAL A 18 2.41 9.51 -7.00
N MET A 19 2.49 8.94 -5.80
CA MET A 19 3.04 7.59 -5.60
C MET A 19 2.18 6.55 -6.32
N LEU A 20 0.86 6.64 -6.22
CA LEU A 20 -0.04 5.71 -6.89
C LEU A 20 0.09 5.82 -8.41
N LYS A 21 0.27 7.02 -8.92
CA LYS A 21 0.52 7.25 -10.35
C LYS A 21 1.81 6.57 -10.80
N GLU A 22 2.89 6.73 -10.05
CA GLU A 22 4.16 6.09 -10.36
C GLU A 22 4.04 4.57 -10.37
N ALA A 23 3.37 4.03 -9.34
CA ALA A 23 3.15 2.59 -9.25
C ALA A 23 2.37 2.07 -10.45
N ARG A 24 1.27 2.74 -10.80
CA ARG A 24 0.42 2.29 -11.91
C ARG A 24 1.13 2.33 -13.26
N LYS A 25 2.08 3.25 -13.43
CA LYS A 25 2.89 3.31 -14.67
C LYS A 25 3.77 2.08 -14.86
N ASN A 26 4.04 1.35 -13.79
CA ASN A 26 4.97 0.22 -13.80
C ASN A 26 4.27 -1.14 -13.66
N CYS A 27 2.94 -1.16 -13.84
CA CYS A 27 2.16 -2.40 -13.84
C CYS A 27 0.91 -2.19 -14.68
N ASP A 28 0.17 -3.27 -14.92
CA ASP A 28 -1.06 -3.23 -15.72
C ASP A 28 -2.31 -3.18 -14.85
N TRP A 29 -2.20 -3.60 -13.59
CA TRP A 29 -3.30 -3.66 -12.63
C TRP A 29 -2.72 -3.39 -11.25
N LEU A 30 -3.19 -2.34 -10.59
CA LEU A 30 -2.67 -1.95 -9.28
C LEU A 30 -3.66 -2.31 -8.17
N VAL A 31 -3.22 -3.20 -7.29
CA VAL A 31 -3.96 -3.57 -6.08
C VAL A 31 -3.41 -2.76 -4.92
N VAL A 32 -4.29 -2.11 -4.17
CA VAL A 32 -3.92 -1.33 -3.00
C VAL A 32 -4.44 -2.05 -1.75
N GLY A 33 -3.52 -2.43 -0.86
CA GLY A 33 -3.88 -2.93 0.46
C GLY A 33 -4.17 -1.76 1.38
N LEU A 34 -5.38 -1.71 1.92
CA LEU A 34 -5.79 -0.63 2.82
C LEU A 34 -5.76 -1.13 4.26
N GLN A 35 -4.79 -0.66 5.03
CA GLN A 35 -4.65 -1.05 6.42
C GLN A 35 -5.74 -0.40 7.27
N THR A 36 -6.50 -1.21 8.00
CA THR A 36 -7.65 -0.70 8.76
C THR A 36 -7.20 0.12 9.95
N ASP A 37 -6.26 -0.40 10.76
CA ASP A 37 -5.74 0.31 11.93
C ASP A 37 -4.31 -0.15 12.24
N PRO A 38 -3.28 0.65 11.87
CA PRO A 38 -1.89 0.27 12.15
C PRO A 38 -1.56 0.14 13.63
N SER A 39 -2.36 0.71 14.52
CA SER A 39 -2.11 0.64 15.97
C SER A 39 -2.42 -0.74 16.55
N ILE A 40 -3.10 -1.62 15.82
CA ILE A 40 -3.39 -2.99 16.28
C ILE A 40 -2.10 -3.77 16.51
N ASP A 41 -1.17 -3.75 15.54
CA ASP A 41 0.11 -4.45 15.65
C ASP A 41 1.22 -3.60 16.24
N ARG A 42 1.13 -2.29 16.10
CA ARG A 42 2.16 -1.35 16.52
C ARG A 42 1.56 -0.29 17.40
N GLN A 43 1.72 -0.45 18.71
CA GLN A 43 1.13 0.47 19.71
C GLN A 43 1.70 1.90 19.61
N ASP A 44 2.88 2.07 19.01
CA ASP A 44 3.47 3.38 18.79
C ASP A 44 2.84 4.13 17.61
N LYS A 45 2.00 3.45 16.82
CA LYS A 45 1.28 4.09 15.73
C LYS A 45 -0.03 4.66 16.21
N ASN A 46 -0.37 5.83 15.69
CA ASN A 46 -1.67 6.45 15.95
C ASN A 46 -2.76 5.79 15.13
N LYS A 47 -3.97 5.81 15.66
CA LYS A 47 -5.14 5.42 14.87
C LYS A 47 -5.33 6.44 13.76
N PRO A 48 -5.80 5.99 12.57
CA PRO A 48 -6.12 6.92 11.50
C PRO A 48 -7.16 7.94 11.93
N ALA A 49 -7.04 9.16 11.41
CA ALA A 49 -8.02 10.22 11.66
C ALA A 49 -9.34 9.92 10.97
N GLN A 50 -9.28 9.29 9.79
CA GLN A 50 -10.47 8.94 9.03
C GLN A 50 -10.83 7.46 9.26
N SER A 51 -12.13 7.16 9.13
CA SER A 51 -12.61 5.78 9.19
C SER A 51 -12.10 4.98 7.98
N VAL A 52 -12.17 3.65 8.08
CA VAL A 52 -11.83 2.78 6.95
C VAL A 52 -12.71 3.11 5.75
N TYR A 53 -14.00 3.35 5.99
CA TYR A 53 -14.94 3.70 4.93
C TYR A 53 -14.53 4.97 4.20
N GLU A 54 -14.20 6.03 4.94
CA GLU A 54 -13.78 7.31 4.33
C GLU A 54 -12.52 7.13 3.49
N ARG A 55 -11.55 6.39 4.01
CA ARG A 55 -10.29 6.14 3.30
C ARG A 55 -10.52 5.28 2.05
N TYR A 56 -11.40 4.29 2.16
CA TYR A 56 -11.76 3.44 1.03
C TYR A 56 -12.42 4.26 -0.09
N VAL A 57 -13.38 5.11 0.27
CA VAL A 57 -14.08 5.95 -0.71
C VAL A 57 -13.10 6.87 -1.42
N GLN A 58 -12.19 7.50 -0.69
CA GLN A 58 -11.20 8.39 -1.29
C GLN A 58 -10.27 7.66 -2.24
N LEU A 59 -9.77 6.48 -1.84
CA LEU A 59 -8.92 5.67 -2.71
C LEU A 59 -9.66 5.22 -3.97
N SER A 60 -10.94 4.88 -3.83
CA SER A 60 -11.72 4.42 -4.98
C SER A 60 -11.93 5.52 -6.01
N GLY A 61 -11.75 6.78 -5.62
CA GLY A 61 -11.82 7.92 -6.54
C GLY A 61 -10.51 8.21 -7.27
N VAL A 62 -9.43 7.52 -6.93
CA VAL A 62 -8.13 7.72 -7.57
C VAL A 62 -8.05 6.86 -8.82
N LYS A 63 -7.87 7.49 -9.97
CA LYS A 63 -7.94 6.80 -11.27
C LYS A 63 -6.83 5.76 -11.48
N TYR A 64 -5.78 5.80 -10.66
CA TYR A 64 -4.64 4.87 -10.79
C TYR A 64 -4.85 3.58 -10.02
N VAL A 65 -5.88 3.49 -9.19
CA VAL A 65 -6.17 2.33 -8.35
C VAL A 65 -7.18 1.44 -9.06
N ASP A 66 -6.83 0.16 -9.25
CA ASP A 66 -7.71 -0.79 -9.91
C ASP A 66 -8.48 -1.64 -8.90
N GLU A 67 -7.88 -1.92 -7.75
CA GLU A 67 -8.50 -2.78 -6.75
C GLU A 67 -8.04 -2.39 -5.35
N ILE A 68 -8.95 -2.44 -4.37
CA ILE A 68 -8.63 -2.11 -2.98
C ILE A 68 -9.00 -3.31 -2.11
N ILE A 69 -8.04 -3.78 -1.31
CA ILE A 69 -8.27 -4.90 -0.39
C ILE A 69 -7.93 -4.44 1.03
N PRO A 70 -8.91 -4.30 1.93
CA PRO A 70 -8.61 -3.98 3.32
C PRO A 70 -7.91 -5.14 4.03
N TYR A 71 -7.01 -4.83 4.95
CA TYR A 71 -6.36 -5.82 5.80
C TYR A 71 -6.14 -5.23 7.18
N ASP A 72 -6.10 -6.08 8.21
CA ASP A 72 -6.05 -5.61 9.60
C ASP A 72 -4.64 -5.63 10.20
N THR A 73 -3.93 -6.75 10.05
CA THR A 73 -2.65 -6.98 10.74
C THR A 73 -1.53 -7.24 9.75
N GLU A 74 -0.29 -7.21 10.24
CA GLU A 74 0.87 -7.55 9.42
C GLU A 74 0.78 -9.01 8.92
N GLN A 75 0.22 -9.92 9.75
CA GLN A 75 0.02 -11.30 9.33
C GLN A 75 -1.01 -11.38 8.20
N SER A 76 -2.10 -10.64 8.30
CA SER A 76 -3.09 -10.63 7.21
C SER A 76 -2.53 -10.03 5.92
N LEU A 77 -1.56 -9.11 6.03
CA LEU A 77 -0.86 -8.60 4.85
C LEU A 77 -0.02 -9.70 4.18
N VAL A 78 0.70 -10.48 4.97
CA VAL A 78 1.48 -11.60 4.43
C VAL A 78 0.55 -12.60 3.74
N ASP A 79 -0.57 -12.92 4.37
CA ASP A 79 -1.57 -13.84 3.79
C ASP A 79 -2.11 -13.31 2.47
N LEU A 80 -2.38 -12.00 2.41
CA LEU A 80 -2.86 -11.34 1.20
C LEU A 80 -1.82 -11.44 0.08
N LEU A 81 -0.56 -11.14 0.39
CA LEU A 81 0.52 -11.19 -0.59
C LEU A 81 0.73 -12.60 -1.14
N GLN A 82 0.49 -13.63 -0.33
CA GLN A 82 0.64 -15.01 -0.75
C GLN A 82 -0.57 -15.53 -1.52
N SER A 83 -1.76 -15.01 -1.23
CA SER A 83 -3.01 -15.47 -1.86
C SER A 83 -3.31 -14.77 -3.18
N GLN A 84 -2.78 -13.58 -3.39
CA GLN A 84 -2.93 -12.84 -4.64
C GLN A 84 -1.73 -13.11 -5.54
N GLU A 85 -1.95 -13.05 -6.84
CA GLU A 85 -0.87 -13.27 -7.81
C GLU A 85 -0.12 -11.95 -8.06
N ILE A 86 0.60 -11.48 -7.06
CA ILE A 86 1.33 -10.22 -7.13
C ILE A 86 2.67 -10.44 -7.83
N ASP A 87 2.91 -9.69 -8.89
CA ASP A 87 4.17 -9.75 -9.65
C ASP A 87 5.21 -8.77 -9.13
N ILE A 88 4.78 -7.58 -8.69
CA ILE A 88 5.70 -6.55 -8.25
C ILE A 88 5.07 -5.77 -7.10
N ARG A 89 5.88 -5.47 -6.09
CA ARG A 89 5.47 -4.70 -4.92
C ARG A 89 6.13 -3.33 -4.93
N PHE A 90 5.34 -2.29 -4.73
CA PHE A 90 5.83 -0.91 -4.67
C PHE A 90 6.01 -0.49 -3.22
N ILE A 91 7.22 -0.08 -2.87
CA ILE A 91 7.62 0.31 -1.52
C ILE A 91 8.27 1.69 -1.62
N GLY A 92 8.05 2.53 -0.61
CA GLY A 92 8.70 3.84 -0.57
C GLY A 92 10.22 3.72 -0.50
N GLU A 93 10.93 4.64 -1.13
CA GLU A 93 12.40 4.67 -1.18
C GLU A 93 13.05 4.60 0.20
N ASP A 94 12.35 5.10 1.24
CA ASP A 94 12.82 5.07 2.63
C ASP A 94 13.14 3.68 3.13
N TYR A 95 12.48 2.66 2.56
CA TYR A 95 12.59 1.28 3.01
C TYR A 95 13.65 0.49 2.25
N ARG A 96 14.43 1.10 1.38
CA ARG A 96 15.40 0.41 0.55
C ARG A 96 16.41 -0.40 1.39
N GLU A 97 16.81 0.13 2.53
CA GLU A 97 17.78 -0.53 3.41
C GLU A 97 17.16 -1.01 4.72
N ARG A 98 15.83 -1.21 4.71
CA ARG A 98 15.08 -1.69 5.89
C ARG A 98 14.32 -2.94 5.54
N GLU A 99 14.05 -3.75 6.54
CA GLU A 99 13.10 -4.83 6.40
C GLU A 99 11.68 -4.27 6.48
N PHE A 100 10.79 -4.85 5.73
CA PHE A 100 9.36 -4.53 5.75
C PHE A 100 8.57 -5.83 5.69
N THR A 101 7.32 -5.78 6.11
CA THR A 101 6.46 -6.97 6.16
C THR A 101 6.37 -7.61 4.79
N GLY A 102 6.71 -8.90 4.71
CA GLY A 102 6.72 -9.66 3.47
C GLY A 102 7.98 -9.50 2.65
N SER A 103 9.03 -8.86 3.18
CA SER A 103 10.28 -8.64 2.45
C SER A 103 11.00 -9.92 2.06
N ASP A 104 10.71 -11.02 2.75
CA ASP A 104 11.29 -12.34 2.49
C ASP A 104 10.52 -13.13 1.43
N LEU A 105 9.39 -12.62 0.94
CA LEU A 105 8.61 -13.28 -0.10
C LEU A 105 9.25 -13.09 -1.48
N PRO A 106 9.10 -14.07 -2.40
CA PRO A 106 9.72 -13.98 -3.72
C PRO A 106 8.93 -13.09 -4.67
N ILE A 107 8.74 -11.83 -4.29
CA ILE A 107 8.04 -10.82 -5.09
C ILE A 107 9.04 -9.72 -5.42
N GLU A 108 9.09 -9.34 -6.70
CA GLU A 108 9.94 -8.24 -7.14
C GLU A 108 9.54 -6.94 -6.42
N VAL A 109 10.52 -6.15 -6.01
CA VAL A 109 10.29 -4.88 -5.31
C VAL A 109 10.74 -3.71 -6.16
N PHE A 110 9.87 -2.72 -6.28
CA PHE A 110 10.16 -1.45 -6.96
C PHE A 110 10.06 -0.34 -5.92
N TYR A 111 11.11 0.44 -5.75
CA TYR A 111 11.12 1.53 -4.78
C TYR A 111 10.62 2.81 -5.44
N THR A 112 9.53 3.37 -4.92
CA THR A 112 8.94 4.59 -5.46
C THR A 112 9.74 5.81 -5.00
N SER A 113 9.78 6.83 -5.84
CA SER A 113 10.54 8.04 -5.54
C SER A 113 9.80 8.92 -4.53
N ARG A 114 10.54 9.90 -3.95
CA ARG A 114 9.98 10.86 -3.00
C ARG A 114 9.88 12.26 -3.61
N GLN A 115 9.71 12.34 -4.92
CA GLN A 115 9.65 13.63 -5.60
C GLN A 115 8.47 14.49 -5.18
N HIS A 116 7.47 13.86 -4.58
CA HIS A 116 6.26 14.54 -4.11
C HIS A 116 6.43 15.23 -2.75
N SER A 117 7.52 14.98 -2.07
CA SER A 117 7.72 15.50 -0.71
C SER A 117 8.21 16.95 -0.68
#